data_1eb7a4304dbbe1690cb83dc2a38ccd68
#
_entry.id   1eb7a4304dbbe1690cb83dc2a38ccd68
#
_cell.length_a   1.000
_cell.length_b   1.000
_cell.length_c   1.000
_cell.angle_alpha   90.00
_cell.angle_beta   90.00
_cell.angle_gamma   90.00
#
_symmetry.space_group_name_H-M   'P 1'
#
loop_
_entity.id
_entity.type
_entity.pdbx_description
1 polymer ?
#
loop_
_entity_poly.entity_id
_entity_poly.type
_entity_poly.pdbx_seq_one_letter_code
_entity_poly.pdbx_strand_id
1 'polypeptide(L)'
;MELVEGIEQQIHQVFKNLLAVIKASGSSEDDLVKLNIYLIDLSNFALVNEIMSQYFIEPYPARAAIGVASLPKGSQIEADGFLVKE
;
A
#
# COMPACT_ATOMS: atom_id res chain seq x y z
N MET A 1 15.59 3.81 6.18
CA MET A 1 14.38 4.57 5.81
C MET A 1 13.83 5.26 7.04
N GLU A 2 13.61 6.55 6.95
CA GLU A 2 12.97 7.28 8.02
C GLU A 2 11.47 7.00 8.05
N LEU A 3 10.92 6.90 9.26
CA LEU A 3 9.49 6.76 9.47
C LEU A 3 8.86 8.15 9.40
N VAL A 4 7.93 8.34 8.47
CA VAL A 4 7.17 9.59 8.43
C VAL A 4 6.10 9.61 9.51
N GLU A 5 5.80 10.78 10.03
CA GLU A 5 4.80 10.95 11.07
C GLU A 5 3.40 11.10 10.47
N GLY A 6 2.42 10.56 11.19
CA GLY A 6 1.03 10.66 10.81
C GLY A 6 0.59 9.57 9.85
N ILE A 7 -0.60 9.05 10.08
CA ILE A 7 -1.12 7.91 9.30
C ILE A 7 -1.29 8.29 7.83
N GLU A 8 -1.79 9.49 7.53
CA GLU A 8 -2.00 9.91 6.15
C GLU A 8 -0.68 9.94 5.37
N GLN A 9 0.36 10.53 5.96
CA GLN A 9 1.67 10.60 5.32
C GLN A 9 2.30 9.23 5.18
N GLN A 10 2.11 8.34 6.16
CA GLN A 10 2.60 6.97 6.08
C GLN A 10 1.91 6.21 4.94
N ILE A 11 0.61 6.40 4.74
CA ILE A 11 -0.12 5.76 3.64
C ILE A 11 0.45 6.23 2.30
N HIS A 12 0.64 7.52 2.12
CA HIS A 12 1.24 8.05 0.90
C HIS A 12 2.62 7.46 0.65
N GLN A 13 3.44 7.40 1.69
CA GLN A 13 4.81 6.87 1.55
C GLN A 13 4.80 5.39 1.19
N VAL A 14 3.89 4.61 1.77
CA VAL A 14 3.76 3.19 1.46
C VAL A 14 3.43 2.98 -0.02
N PHE A 15 2.47 3.74 -0.56
CA PHE A 15 2.13 3.60 -1.98
C PHE A 15 3.23 4.09 -2.90
N LYS A 16 3.91 5.18 -2.56
CA LYS A 16 5.05 5.66 -3.34
C LYS A 16 6.17 4.60 -3.38
N ASN A 17 6.47 3.99 -2.24
CA ASN A 17 7.49 2.95 -2.17
C ASN A 17 7.09 1.72 -2.97
N LEU A 18 5.83 1.32 -2.88
CA LEU A 18 5.32 0.17 -3.63
C LEU A 18 5.44 0.40 -5.14
N LEU A 19 5.02 1.57 -5.62
CA LEU A 19 5.12 1.90 -7.04
C LEU A 19 6.57 1.98 -7.51
N ALA A 20 7.48 2.47 -6.67
CA ALA A 20 8.90 2.50 -6.98
C ALA A 20 9.47 1.09 -7.15
N VAL A 21 9.09 0.16 -6.29
CA VAL A 21 9.52 -1.25 -6.39
C VAL A 21 8.94 -1.89 -7.66
N ILE A 22 7.68 -1.65 -7.96
CA ILE A 22 7.03 -2.16 -9.17
C ILE A 22 7.79 -1.68 -10.40
N LYS A 23 8.08 -0.40 -10.47
CA LYS A 23 8.81 0.20 -11.60
C LYS A 23 10.22 -0.35 -11.71
N ALA A 24 10.91 -0.51 -10.59
CA ALA A 24 12.27 -1.03 -10.56
C ALA A 24 12.33 -2.49 -11.03
N SER A 25 11.25 -3.24 -10.87
CA SER A 25 11.17 -4.64 -11.33
C SER A 25 10.88 -4.77 -12.83
N GLY A 26 10.68 -3.66 -13.53
CA GLY A 26 10.32 -3.67 -14.94
C GLY A 26 8.83 -3.86 -15.20
N SER A 27 8.02 -3.82 -14.17
CA SER A 27 6.57 -3.94 -14.27
C SER A 27 5.90 -2.57 -14.20
N SER A 28 4.60 -2.53 -14.45
CA SER A 28 3.79 -1.34 -14.27
C SER A 28 2.71 -1.60 -13.23
N GLU A 29 2.04 -0.55 -12.81
CA GLU A 29 0.95 -0.66 -11.85
C GLU A 29 -0.21 -1.51 -12.38
N ASP A 30 -0.35 -1.64 -13.71
CA ASP A 30 -1.38 -2.46 -14.31
C ASP A 30 -1.14 -3.96 -14.08
N ASP A 31 0.09 -4.34 -13.76
CA ASP A 31 0.45 -5.72 -13.48
C ASP A 31 0.11 -6.13 -12.04
N LEU A 32 -0.25 -5.19 -11.20
CA LEU A 32 -0.61 -5.46 -9.81
C LEU A 32 -2.03 -6.02 -9.73
N VAL A 33 -2.14 -7.29 -9.37
CA VAL A 33 -3.44 -7.99 -9.34
C VAL A 33 -4.03 -8.08 -7.95
N LYS A 34 -3.21 -7.98 -6.92
CA LYS A 34 -3.68 -8.03 -5.54
C LYS A 34 -2.79 -7.20 -4.64
N LEU A 35 -3.41 -6.49 -3.72
CA LEU A 35 -2.74 -5.64 -2.73
C LEU A 35 -3.14 -6.10 -1.33
N ASN A 36 -2.18 -6.40 -0.48
CA ASN A 36 -2.40 -6.68 0.92
C ASN A 36 -2.01 -5.47 1.75
N ILE A 37 -2.89 -5.04 2.63
CA ILE A 37 -2.69 -3.87 3.47
C ILE A 37 -2.73 -4.30 4.93
N TYR A 38 -1.67 -4.02 5.66
CA TYR A 38 -1.54 -4.35 7.07
C TYR A 38 -1.66 -3.08 7.90
N LEU A 39 -2.63 -3.04 8.80
CA LEU A 39 -2.93 -1.86 9.61
C LEU A 39 -2.92 -2.20 11.10
N ILE A 40 -2.30 -1.33 11.89
CA ILE A 40 -2.43 -1.41 13.34
C ILE A 40 -3.87 -1.11 13.75
N ASP A 41 -4.51 -0.16 13.08
CA ASP A 41 -5.89 0.25 13.35
C ASP A 41 -6.71 0.15 12.06
N LEU A 42 -7.60 -0.84 11.99
CA LEU A 42 -8.43 -1.07 10.80
C LEU A 42 -9.41 0.08 10.53
N SER A 43 -9.67 0.95 11.49
CA SER A 43 -10.52 2.12 11.23
C SER A 43 -9.90 3.08 10.22
N ASN A 44 -8.60 2.95 9.94
CA ASN A 44 -7.91 3.74 8.92
C ASN A 44 -8.11 3.20 7.50
N PHE A 45 -8.81 2.08 7.33
CA PHE A 45 -8.94 1.46 6.00
C PHE A 45 -9.66 2.38 4.99
N ALA A 46 -10.67 3.12 5.43
CA ALA A 46 -11.37 4.06 4.55
C ALA A 46 -10.42 5.14 4.01
N LEU A 47 -9.54 5.65 4.86
CA LEU A 47 -8.52 6.62 4.44
C LEU A 47 -7.53 6.00 3.47
N VAL A 48 -7.14 4.74 3.71
CA VAL A 48 -6.25 4.02 2.78
C VAL A 48 -6.89 3.92 1.40
N ASN A 49 -8.17 3.56 1.31
CA ASN A 49 -8.87 3.47 0.03
C ASN A 49 -8.93 4.81 -0.68
N GLU A 50 -9.21 5.87 0.04
CA GLU A 50 -9.27 7.22 -0.52
C GLU A 50 -7.92 7.63 -1.12
N ILE A 51 -6.84 7.40 -0.37
CA ILE A 51 -5.51 7.74 -0.84
C ILE A 51 -5.08 6.82 -1.98
N MET A 52 -5.40 5.53 -1.90
CA MET A 52 -5.07 4.57 -2.95
C MET A 52 -5.60 5.02 -4.31
N SER A 53 -6.79 5.62 -4.34
CA SER A 53 -7.39 6.09 -5.60
C SER A 53 -6.57 7.18 -6.28
N GLN A 54 -5.64 7.81 -5.56
CA GLN A 54 -4.74 8.81 -6.13
C GLN A 54 -3.54 8.19 -6.83
N TYR A 55 -3.25 6.91 -6.58
CA TYR A 55 -2.07 6.22 -7.10
C TYR A 55 -2.39 5.19 -8.17
N PHE A 56 -3.63 4.72 -8.23
CA PHE A 56 -4.04 3.70 -9.18
C PHE A 56 -5.24 4.18 -9.99
N ILE A 57 -5.36 3.65 -11.21
CA ILE A 57 -6.47 3.95 -12.12
C ILE A 57 -7.40 2.74 -12.11
N GLU A 58 -8.71 2.97 -12.23
CA GLU A 58 -9.67 1.87 -12.35
C GLU A 58 -9.39 1.01 -13.59
N PRO A 59 -9.57 -0.31 -13.51
CA PRO A 59 -10.01 -1.05 -12.33
C PRO A 59 -8.91 -1.16 -11.29
N TYR A 60 -9.25 -0.95 -10.02
CA TYR A 60 -8.28 -1.05 -8.94
C TYR A 60 -7.90 -2.50 -8.69
N PRO A 61 -6.69 -2.77 -8.17
CA PRO A 61 -6.32 -4.13 -7.81
C PRO A 61 -7.22 -4.65 -6.69
N ALA A 62 -7.45 -5.95 -6.67
CA ALA A 62 -8.10 -6.59 -5.54
C ALA A 62 -7.28 -6.31 -4.28
N ARG A 63 -7.93 -6.13 -3.13
CA ARG A 63 -7.21 -5.81 -1.91
C ARG A 63 -7.83 -6.48 -0.69
N ALA A 64 -6.97 -6.77 0.28
CA ALA A 64 -7.36 -7.25 1.58
C ALA A 64 -6.72 -6.37 2.64
N ALA A 65 -7.49 -6.02 3.66
CA ALA A 65 -6.98 -5.30 4.82
C ALA A 65 -6.90 -6.26 6.00
N ILE A 66 -5.75 -6.27 6.66
CA ILE A 66 -5.46 -7.18 7.76
C ILE A 66 -5.02 -6.35 8.96
N GLY A 67 -5.72 -6.52 10.07
CA GLY A 67 -5.33 -5.90 11.34
C GLY A 67 -4.18 -6.68 11.95
N VAL A 68 -3.14 -5.98 12.41
CA VAL A 68 -1.96 -6.59 13.03
C VAL A 68 -1.66 -5.91 14.35
N ALA A 69 -0.96 -6.63 15.22
CA ALA A 69 -0.62 -6.11 16.55
C ALA A 69 0.50 -5.08 16.50
N SER A 70 1.43 -5.24 15.56
CA SER A 70 2.56 -4.33 15.43
C SER A 70 3.19 -4.45 14.05
N LEU A 71 3.91 -3.43 13.66
CA LEU A 71 4.69 -3.39 12.43
C LEU A 71 6.09 -2.89 12.72
N PRO A 72 7.07 -3.20 11.83
CA PRO A 72 8.45 -2.76 12.04
C PRO A 72 8.56 -1.24 12.22
N LYS A 73 9.46 -0.82 13.10
CA LYS A 73 9.77 0.59 13.39
C LYS A 73 8.57 1.41 13.86
N GLY A 74 7.55 0.76 14.43
CA GLY A 74 6.37 1.46 14.89
C GLY A 74 5.50 2.02 13.77
N SER A 75 5.63 1.51 12.56
CA SER A 75 4.77 1.91 11.44
C SER A 75 3.32 1.58 11.74
N GLN A 76 2.41 2.39 11.22
CA GLN A 76 0.97 2.19 11.35
C GLN A 76 0.38 1.45 10.18
N ILE A 77 1.10 1.37 9.07
CA ILE A 77 0.66 0.72 7.84
C ILE A 77 1.84 0.07 7.13
N GLU A 78 1.57 -1.06 6.49
CA GLU A 78 2.47 -1.71 5.56
C GLU A 78 1.65 -2.29 4.42
N ALA A 79 2.23 -2.44 3.25
CA ALA A 79 1.55 -3.05 2.12
C ALA A 79 2.52 -3.91 1.31
N ASP A 80 1.99 -5.00 0.77
CA ASP A 80 2.67 -5.78 -0.26
C ASP A 80 1.67 -6.13 -1.35
N GLY A 81 2.14 -6.75 -2.43
CA GLY A 81 1.25 -7.07 -3.53
C GLY A 81 1.79 -8.17 -4.40
N PHE A 82 0.91 -8.66 -5.28
CA PHE A 82 1.25 -9.68 -6.26
C PHE A 82 1.17 -9.08 -7.66
N LEU A 83 2.23 -9.27 -8.43
CA LEU A 83 2.29 -8.84 -9.82
C LEU A 83 2.19 -10.05 -10.73
N VAL A 84 1.43 -9.89 -11.82
CA VAL A 84 1.38 -10.87 -12.90
C VAL A 84 1.77 -10.13 -14.17
N LYS A 85 2.90 -10.51 -14.74
CA LYS A 85 3.41 -9.90 -15.95
C LYS A 85 3.28 -10.88 -17.10
N GLU A 86 2.54 -10.48 -18.12
CA GLU A 86 2.36 -11.26 -19.34
C GLU A 86 3.47 -11.00 -20.36
#